data_83d2e9af424320809efc95f8a09ddbf7
#
_entry.id   83d2e9af424320809efc95f8a09ddbf7
#
_cell.length_a   1.000
_cell.length_b   1.000
_cell.length_c   1.000
_cell.angle_alpha   90.00
_cell.angle_beta   90.00
_cell.angle_gamma   90.00
#
_symmetry.space_group_name_H-M   'P 1'
#
loop_
_entity.id
_entity.type
_entity.pdbx_description
1 polymer ?
#
loop_
_entity_poly.entity_id
_entity_poly.type
_entity_poly.pdbx_seq_one_letter_code
_entity_poly.pdbx_strand_id
1 'polypeptide(L)'
;MIWNVLYTKPRNEKKVHERLNKLGLESYCPIQKTLKQWSDRKKWVDEPVFKSYIFVKTPSSEIEKNAILNTQGVVRFLYWLGKPAEVKQVEIDSIKSFLGSYENVRTLSFDVGSELKVNRGPLSGTSGTVVYQTKNEVFLNVEKLGMSLVARLSLNNVEK
;
A
#
# COMPACT_ATOMS: atom_id res chain seq x y z
N MET A 1 17.91 -4.21 -10.78
CA MET A 1 16.72 -3.32 -10.71
C MET A 1 16.17 -3.32 -9.30
N ILE A 2 15.93 -2.16 -8.75
CA ILE A 2 15.46 -1.94 -7.38
C ILE A 2 14.10 -1.27 -7.46
N TRP A 3 13.19 -1.63 -6.59
CA TRP A 3 11.93 -0.91 -6.45
C TRP A 3 12.16 0.39 -5.68
N ASN A 4 11.63 1.49 -6.21
CA ASN A 4 11.61 2.78 -5.55
C ASN A 4 10.17 3.28 -5.40
N VAL A 5 9.99 4.22 -4.51
CA VAL A 5 8.70 4.86 -4.28
C VAL A 5 8.64 6.18 -5.04
N LEU A 6 7.58 6.38 -5.80
CA LEU A 6 7.28 7.65 -6.47
C LEU A 6 6.18 8.39 -5.72
N TYR A 7 6.40 9.68 -5.52
CA TYR A 7 5.36 10.60 -5.13
C TYR A 7 4.62 11.11 -6.36
N THR A 8 3.30 10.98 -6.34
CA THR A 8 2.42 11.39 -7.44
C THR A 8 1.52 12.54 -7.02
N LYS A 9 0.99 13.24 -8.00
CA LYS A 9 -0.13 14.17 -7.74
C LYS A 9 -1.33 13.37 -7.19
N PRO A 10 -2.10 13.95 -6.26
CA PRO A 10 -3.28 13.29 -5.71
C PRO A 10 -4.24 12.79 -6.80
N ARG A 11 -4.77 11.58 -6.62
CA ARG A 11 -5.69 10.92 -7.56
C ARG A 11 -5.09 10.61 -8.94
N ASN A 12 -3.77 10.66 -9.07
CA ASN A 12 -3.07 10.28 -10.31
C ASN A 12 -2.38 8.91 -10.22
N GLU A 13 -2.46 8.22 -9.10
CA GLU A 13 -1.73 6.99 -8.83
C GLU A 13 -1.98 5.93 -9.92
N LYS A 14 -3.23 5.64 -10.21
CA LYS A 14 -3.61 4.67 -11.27
C LYS A 14 -3.17 5.13 -12.66
N LYS A 15 -3.35 6.41 -12.97
CA LYS A 15 -2.97 6.98 -14.28
C LYS A 15 -1.47 6.95 -14.49
N VAL A 16 -0.69 7.24 -13.44
CA VAL A 16 0.78 7.15 -13.49
C VAL A 16 1.21 5.70 -13.68
N HIS A 17 0.62 4.76 -12.94
CA HIS A 17 0.85 3.33 -13.10
C HIS A 17 0.63 2.87 -14.55
N GLU A 18 -0.52 3.22 -15.15
CA GLU A 18 -0.81 2.89 -16.54
C GLU A 18 0.19 3.51 -17.53
N ARG A 19 0.58 4.76 -17.31
CA ARG A 19 1.55 5.48 -18.18
C ARG A 19 2.93 4.84 -18.11
N LEU A 20 3.41 4.51 -16.92
CA LEU A 20 4.70 3.85 -16.75
C LEU A 20 4.72 2.47 -17.41
N ASN A 21 3.66 1.69 -17.26
CA ASN A 21 3.54 0.40 -17.92
C ASN A 21 3.51 0.52 -19.45
N LYS A 22 2.85 1.55 -20.00
CA LYS A 22 2.90 1.84 -21.44
C LYS A 22 4.30 2.20 -21.95
N LEU A 23 5.15 2.74 -21.10
CA LEU A 23 6.56 3.01 -21.40
C LEU A 23 7.45 1.76 -21.22
N GLY A 24 6.87 0.60 -20.91
CA GLY A 24 7.62 -0.63 -20.65
C GLY A 24 8.29 -0.69 -19.28
N LEU A 25 7.95 0.23 -18.38
CA LEU A 25 8.49 0.29 -17.02
C LEU A 25 7.57 -0.47 -16.06
N GLU A 26 8.14 -1.42 -15.32
CA GLU A 26 7.38 -2.19 -14.32
C GLU A 26 7.03 -1.29 -13.13
N SER A 27 5.75 -1.09 -12.90
CA SER A 27 5.25 -0.32 -11.76
C SER A 27 4.16 -1.09 -10.99
N TYR A 28 3.90 -0.69 -9.77
CA TYR A 28 2.88 -1.30 -8.93
C TYR A 28 2.13 -0.22 -8.15
N CYS A 29 0.83 -0.18 -8.33
CA CYS A 29 -0.10 0.65 -7.58
C CYS A 29 -1.01 -0.26 -6.76
N PRO A 30 -0.74 -0.47 -5.48
CA PRO A 30 -1.61 -1.31 -4.63
C PRO A 30 -3.01 -0.72 -4.56
N ILE A 31 -4.01 -1.53 -4.92
CA ILE A 31 -5.42 -1.16 -4.94
C ILE A 31 -6.18 -2.00 -3.91
N GLN A 32 -7.05 -1.37 -3.17
CA GLN A 32 -8.02 -2.05 -2.31
C GLN A 32 -9.44 -1.66 -2.70
N LYS A 33 -10.38 -2.57 -2.48
CA LYS A 33 -11.80 -2.27 -2.61
C LYS A 33 -12.30 -1.64 -1.32
N THR A 34 -12.91 -0.48 -1.45
CA THR A 34 -13.49 0.27 -0.32
C THR A 34 -14.96 0.53 -0.57
N LEU A 35 -15.79 0.24 0.42
CA LEU A 35 -17.21 0.58 0.35
C LEU A 35 -17.40 2.04 0.71
N LYS A 36 -17.81 2.84 -0.26
CA LYS A 36 -18.19 4.25 -0.05
C LYS A 36 -19.69 4.40 0.00
N GLN A 37 -20.16 5.12 0.98
CA GLN A 37 -21.55 5.55 1.05
C GLN A 37 -21.67 6.97 0.51
N TRP A 38 -22.46 7.11 -0.55
CA TRP A 38 -22.88 8.40 -1.08
C TRP A 38 -24.31 8.70 -0.58
N SER A 39 -24.79 9.90 -0.79
CA SER A 39 -26.11 10.34 -0.28
C SER A 39 -27.28 9.45 -0.74
N ASP A 40 -27.15 8.79 -1.89
CA ASP A 40 -28.20 8.00 -2.53
C ASP A 40 -27.90 6.49 -2.57
N ARG A 41 -26.63 6.06 -2.40
CA ARG A 41 -26.23 4.65 -2.54
C ARG A 41 -24.89 4.32 -1.90
N LYS A 42 -24.69 3.01 -1.64
CA LYS A 42 -23.39 2.41 -1.31
C LYS A 42 -22.76 1.85 -2.58
N LYS A 43 -21.48 2.14 -2.80
CA LYS A 43 -20.72 1.60 -3.94
C LYS A 43 -19.34 1.13 -3.52
N TRP A 44 -18.94 -0.01 -4.03
CA TRP A 44 -17.56 -0.48 -3.96
C TRP A 44 -16.70 0.26 -4.97
N VAL A 45 -15.61 0.83 -4.52
CA VAL A 45 -14.64 1.54 -5.36
C VAL A 45 -13.24 1.00 -5.14
N ASP A 46 -12.47 0.97 -6.21
CA ASP A 46 -11.06 0.60 -6.16
C ASP A 46 -10.22 1.84 -5.87
N GLU A 47 -9.59 1.88 -4.70
CA GLU A 47 -8.77 2.99 -4.27
C GLU A 47 -7.32 2.57 -4.06
N PRO A 48 -6.34 3.45 -4.39
CA PRO A 48 -4.97 3.23 -3.99
C PRO A 48 -4.84 3.07 -2.48
N VAL A 49 -4.11 2.05 -2.04
CA VAL A 49 -3.79 1.83 -0.62
C VAL A 49 -2.92 2.97 -0.10
N PHE A 50 -1.97 3.41 -0.92
CA PHE A 50 -1.09 4.53 -0.62
C PHE A 50 -1.51 5.74 -1.46
N LYS A 51 -2.11 6.73 -0.83
CA LYS A 51 -2.50 7.97 -1.50
C LYS A 51 -1.26 8.76 -1.90
N SER A 52 -1.19 9.15 -3.16
CA SER A 52 -0.08 9.89 -3.77
C SER A 52 1.24 9.12 -3.86
N TYR A 53 1.24 7.79 -3.70
CA TYR A 53 2.43 6.95 -3.82
C TYR A 53 2.18 5.74 -4.68
N ILE A 54 3.19 5.39 -5.48
CA ILE A 54 3.25 4.13 -6.22
C ILE A 54 4.67 3.58 -6.17
N PHE A 55 4.81 2.32 -6.49
CA PHE A 55 6.10 1.66 -6.60
C PHE A 55 6.49 1.54 -8.08
N VAL A 56 7.76 1.75 -8.38
CA VAL A 56 8.33 1.56 -9.72
C VAL A 56 9.65 0.80 -9.61
N LYS A 57 9.85 -0.14 -10.50
CA LYS A 57 11.12 -0.86 -10.63
C LYS A 57 12.07 0.00 -11.46
N THR A 58 13.00 0.63 -10.77
CA THR A 58 13.86 1.64 -11.39
C THR A 58 15.05 0.96 -12.07
N PRO A 59 15.24 1.20 -13.37
CA PRO A 59 16.43 0.74 -14.07
C PRO A 59 17.66 1.54 -13.65
N SER A 60 18.84 1.02 -13.97
CA SER A 60 20.11 1.69 -13.67
C SER A 60 20.39 2.88 -14.59
N SER A 61 19.70 2.95 -15.72
CA SER A 61 19.86 3.99 -16.73
C SER A 61 19.27 5.33 -16.29
N GLU A 62 20.06 6.39 -16.36
CA GLU A 62 19.60 7.76 -16.09
C GLU A 62 18.55 8.26 -17.09
N ILE A 63 18.60 7.77 -18.33
CA ILE A 63 17.60 8.10 -19.38
C ILE A 63 16.22 7.60 -18.94
N GLU A 64 16.15 6.36 -18.46
CA GLU A 64 14.89 5.76 -18.01
C GLU A 64 14.39 6.38 -16.70
N LYS A 65 15.29 6.76 -15.79
CA LYS A 65 14.93 7.54 -14.59
C LYS A 65 14.33 8.88 -14.97
N ASN A 66 14.89 9.57 -15.95
CA ASN A 66 14.33 10.81 -16.46
C ASN A 66 12.97 10.60 -17.14
N ALA A 67 12.78 9.50 -17.86
CA ALA A 67 11.48 9.16 -18.44
C ALA A 67 10.42 8.94 -17.35
N ILE A 68 10.79 8.31 -16.23
CA ILE A 68 9.91 8.17 -15.06
C ILE A 68 9.52 9.54 -14.50
N LEU A 69 10.49 10.42 -14.25
CA LEU A 69 10.25 11.75 -13.69
C LEU A 69 9.43 12.66 -14.62
N ASN A 70 9.59 12.52 -15.93
CA ASN A 70 8.84 13.27 -16.94
C ASN A 70 7.43 12.71 -17.19
N THR A 71 7.09 11.58 -16.59
CA THR A 71 5.74 11.01 -16.73
C THR A 71 4.71 11.91 -16.05
N GLN A 72 3.70 12.30 -16.80
CA GLN A 72 2.65 13.20 -16.29
C GLN A 72 1.96 12.60 -15.05
N GLY A 73 1.96 13.37 -13.97
CA GLY A 73 1.39 12.97 -12.67
C GLY A 73 2.44 12.53 -11.66
N VAL A 74 3.67 12.24 -12.10
CA VAL A 74 4.81 12.03 -11.20
C VAL A 74 5.29 13.39 -10.69
N VAL A 75 5.61 13.46 -9.40
CA VAL A 75 6.20 14.65 -8.77
C VAL A 75 7.69 14.45 -8.56
N ARG A 76 8.07 13.36 -7.89
CA ARG A 76 9.47 13.03 -7.58
C ARG A 76 9.59 11.60 -7.05
N PHE A 77 10.80 11.11 -6.96
CA PHE A 77 11.10 9.97 -6.11
C PHE A 77 10.93 10.35 -4.63
N LEU A 78 10.47 9.43 -3.83
CA LEU A 78 10.51 9.57 -2.37
C LEU A 78 11.95 9.37 -1.92
N TYR A 79 12.46 10.28 -1.11
CA TYR A 79 13.81 10.21 -0.56
C TYR A 79 13.77 9.86 0.93
N TRP A 80 14.69 8.99 1.33
CA TRP A 80 14.94 8.63 2.70
C TRP A 80 16.45 8.76 2.98
N LEU A 81 16.82 9.53 4.00
CA LEU A 81 18.23 9.79 4.35
C LEU A 81 19.11 10.22 3.15
N GLY A 82 18.59 11.07 2.30
CA GLY A 82 19.31 11.64 1.15
C GLY A 82 19.42 10.73 -0.08
N LYS A 83 18.78 9.54 -0.07
CA LYS A 83 18.75 8.59 -1.18
C LYS A 83 17.30 8.28 -1.56
N PRO A 84 17.02 7.89 -2.83
CA PRO A 84 15.72 7.38 -3.19
C PRO A 84 15.35 6.19 -2.30
N ALA A 85 14.15 6.20 -1.75
CA ALA A 85 13.66 5.12 -0.89
C ALA A 85 13.60 3.81 -1.69
N GLU A 86 14.29 2.81 -1.21
CA GLU A 86 14.39 1.50 -1.83
C GLU A 86 13.44 0.50 -1.16
N VAL A 87 12.83 -0.33 -1.95
CA VAL A 87 11.90 -1.37 -1.52
C VAL A 87 12.36 -2.70 -2.09
N LYS A 88 12.42 -3.73 -1.26
CA LYS A 88 12.83 -5.07 -1.69
C LYS A 88 11.67 -5.77 -2.42
N GLN A 89 12.00 -6.66 -3.34
CA GLN A 89 11.00 -7.46 -4.05
C GLN A 89 10.09 -8.24 -3.08
N VAL A 90 10.65 -8.81 -2.04
CA VAL A 90 9.88 -9.54 -1.01
C VAL A 90 8.86 -8.68 -0.28
N GLU A 91 9.12 -7.38 -0.15
CA GLU A 91 8.18 -6.43 0.47
C GLU A 91 7.03 -6.09 -0.49
N ILE A 92 7.33 -5.95 -1.78
CA ILE A 92 6.30 -5.79 -2.83
C ILE A 92 5.42 -7.05 -2.89
N ASP A 93 6.02 -8.23 -2.88
CA ASP A 93 5.30 -9.51 -2.91
C ASP A 93 4.44 -9.69 -1.65
N SER A 94 4.93 -9.24 -0.49
CA SER A 94 4.16 -9.24 0.76
C SER A 94 2.92 -8.33 0.67
N ILE A 95 3.05 -7.14 0.06
CA ILE A 95 1.92 -6.25 -0.16
C ILE A 95 0.90 -6.91 -1.11
N LYS A 96 1.36 -7.50 -2.21
CA LYS A 96 0.50 -8.20 -3.19
C LYS A 96 -0.26 -9.34 -2.53
N SER A 97 0.42 -10.18 -1.77
CA SER A 97 -0.20 -11.30 -1.07
C SER A 97 -1.18 -10.84 0.00
N PHE A 98 -0.84 -9.80 0.75
CA PHE A 98 -1.72 -9.22 1.76
C PHE A 98 -3.03 -8.70 1.15
N LEU A 99 -2.97 -7.98 0.04
CA LEU A 99 -4.14 -7.44 -0.63
C LEU A 99 -4.95 -8.54 -1.36
N GLY A 100 -4.36 -9.68 -1.64
CA GLY A 100 -5.02 -10.84 -2.26
C GLY A 100 -5.72 -11.79 -1.30
N SER A 101 -5.45 -11.71 0.02
CA SER A 101 -5.98 -12.64 1.01
C SER A 101 -7.09 -12.01 1.84
N TYR A 102 -8.33 -12.40 1.56
CA TYR A 102 -9.48 -12.14 2.43
C TYR A 102 -10.04 -13.45 2.97
N GLU A 103 -9.97 -13.66 4.28
CA GLU A 103 -10.65 -14.77 4.93
C GLU A 103 -11.49 -14.35 6.15
N ASN A 104 -12.54 -15.13 6.42
CA ASN A 104 -13.69 -14.87 7.27
C ASN A 104 -13.45 -14.95 8.80
N VAL A 105 -14.03 -14.11 9.45
CA VAL A 105 -14.79 -13.79 10.68
C VAL A 105 -14.62 -14.67 11.96
N ARG A 106 -14.15 -14.04 13.06
CA ARG A 106 -14.59 -14.25 14.45
C ARG A 106 -14.70 -12.90 15.15
N THR A 107 -15.71 -12.79 16.02
CA THR A 107 -15.99 -11.55 16.76
C THR A 107 -14.99 -11.40 17.93
N LEU A 108 -13.85 -10.77 17.67
CA LEU A 108 -12.92 -10.29 18.68
C LEU A 108 -13.02 -8.76 18.71
N SER A 109 -12.89 -8.19 19.89
CA SER A 109 -12.90 -6.74 20.10
C SER A 109 -11.55 -6.28 20.60
N PHE A 110 -10.98 -5.28 19.96
CA PHE A 110 -9.72 -4.66 20.34
C PHE A 110 -9.91 -3.16 20.52
N ASP A 111 -9.27 -2.60 21.53
CA ASP A 111 -9.33 -1.16 21.78
C ASP A 111 -8.45 -0.39 20.82
N VAL A 112 -8.96 0.77 20.35
CA VAL A 112 -8.17 1.72 19.55
C VAL A 112 -6.94 2.16 20.35
N GLY A 113 -5.76 2.17 19.71
CA GLY A 113 -4.48 2.48 20.35
C GLY A 113 -3.76 1.28 20.94
N SER A 114 -4.40 0.09 21.05
CA SER A 114 -3.72 -1.13 21.47
C SER A 114 -2.77 -1.65 20.39
N GLU A 115 -1.69 -2.29 20.81
CA GLU A 115 -0.75 -2.94 19.92
C GLU A 115 -1.17 -4.39 19.70
N LEU A 116 -1.25 -4.79 18.43
CA LEU A 116 -1.55 -6.17 18.04
C LEU A 116 -0.44 -6.72 17.15
N LYS A 117 -0.20 -8.02 17.29
CA LYS A 117 0.71 -8.77 16.45
C LYS A 117 -0.06 -9.51 15.37
N VAL A 118 0.42 -9.45 14.15
CA VAL A 118 -0.12 -10.23 13.04
C VAL A 118 0.44 -11.64 13.11
N ASN A 119 -0.42 -12.63 13.28
CA ASN A 119 -0.03 -14.03 13.43
C ASN A 119 -0.19 -14.87 12.16
N ARG A 120 -0.89 -14.36 11.15
CA ARG A 120 -1.11 -15.04 9.87
C ARG A 120 -1.02 -14.09 8.70
N GLY A 121 -0.68 -14.65 7.53
CA GLY A 121 -0.61 -13.93 6.28
C GLY A 121 0.74 -13.25 6.03
N PRO A 122 0.82 -12.42 5.00
CA PRO A 122 2.08 -11.82 4.53
C PRO A 122 2.74 -10.86 5.53
N LEU A 123 1.97 -10.29 6.45
CA LEU A 123 2.48 -9.42 7.52
C LEU A 123 2.72 -10.17 8.84
N SER A 124 2.66 -11.51 8.82
CA SER A 124 2.91 -12.33 10.00
C SER A 124 4.25 -11.96 10.66
N GLY A 125 4.23 -11.83 11.98
CA GLY A 125 5.39 -11.39 12.77
C GLY A 125 5.56 -9.89 12.91
N THR A 126 4.76 -9.06 12.21
CA THR A 126 4.75 -7.60 12.42
C THR A 126 3.74 -7.20 13.46
N SER A 127 4.01 -6.09 14.16
CA SER A 127 3.08 -5.46 15.10
C SER A 127 2.52 -4.18 14.52
N GLY A 128 1.34 -3.81 14.94
CA GLY A 128 0.71 -2.54 14.56
C GLY A 128 -0.25 -2.05 15.62
N THR A 129 -0.54 -0.76 15.58
CA THR A 129 -1.46 -0.10 16.51
C THR A 129 -2.87 -0.07 15.92
N VAL A 130 -3.87 -0.46 16.68
CA VAL A 130 -5.27 -0.41 16.26
C VAL A 130 -5.71 1.03 16.04
N VAL A 131 -6.11 1.33 14.82
CA VAL A 131 -6.65 2.65 14.44
C VAL A 131 -8.17 2.62 14.46
N TYR A 132 -8.74 1.53 13.97
CA TYR A 132 -10.18 1.35 13.86
C TYR A 132 -10.53 -0.13 13.79
N GLN A 133 -11.71 -0.50 14.23
CA GLN A 133 -12.23 -1.85 14.12
C GLN A 133 -13.68 -1.86 13.64
N THR A 134 -14.00 -2.82 12.79
CA THR A 134 -15.37 -3.18 12.42
C THR A 134 -15.74 -4.52 13.05
N LYS A 135 -16.95 -4.99 12.82
CA LYS A 135 -17.42 -6.30 13.31
C LYS A 135 -16.51 -7.47 12.90
N ASN A 136 -15.87 -7.38 11.74
CA ASN A 136 -15.14 -8.49 11.10
C ASN A 136 -13.66 -8.22 10.87
N GLU A 137 -13.23 -6.97 10.99
CA GLU A 137 -11.90 -6.52 10.56
C GLU A 137 -11.31 -5.53 11.55
N VAL A 138 -9.99 -5.54 11.63
CA VAL A 138 -9.22 -4.54 12.36
C VAL A 138 -8.29 -3.80 11.40
N PHE A 139 -8.16 -2.52 11.63
CA PHE A 139 -7.26 -1.65 10.88
C PHE A 139 -6.08 -1.32 11.77
N LEU A 140 -4.90 -1.79 11.37
CA LEU A 140 -3.65 -1.55 12.09
C LEU A 140 -2.80 -0.53 11.35
N ASN A 141 -2.30 0.44 12.08
CA ASN A 141 -1.21 1.26 11.60
C ASN A 141 0.09 0.47 11.76
N VAL A 142 0.69 0.06 10.65
CA VAL A 142 1.94 -0.68 10.60
C VAL A 142 2.98 0.22 9.98
N GLU A 143 4.09 0.42 10.66
CA GLU A 143 5.23 1.12 10.08
C GLU A 143 6.10 0.14 9.30
N LYS A 144 6.12 0.30 7.99
CA LYS A 144 6.97 -0.45 7.08
C LYS A 144 7.48 0.45 5.96
N LEU A 145 8.68 0.18 5.48
CA LEU A 145 9.26 0.93 4.37
C LEU A 145 9.42 2.43 4.66
N GLY A 146 9.59 2.83 5.93
CA GLY A 146 9.64 4.25 6.32
C GLY A 146 8.31 5.00 6.13
N MET A 147 7.22 4.28 5.93
CA MET A 147 5.87 4.82 5.77
C MET A 147 4.92 4.19 6.76
N SER A 148 3.95 4.98 7.19
CA SER A 148 2.81 4.50 7.99
C SER A 148 1.76 3.91 7.05
N LEU A 149 1.47 2.64 7.23
CA LEU A 149 0.51 1.89 6.44
C LEU A 149 -0.66 1.48 7.33
N VAL A 150 -1.88 1.83 6.94
CA VAL A 150 -3.07 1.29 7.58
C VAL A 150 -3.43 -0.04 6.90
N ALA A 151 -3.11 -1.13 7.59
CA ALA A 151 -3.41 -2.47 7.12
C ALA A 151 -4.80 -2.90 7.61
N ARG A 152 -5.63 -3.36 6.68
CA ARG A 152 -6.95 -3.96 6.97
C ARG A 152 -6.79 -5.47 7.10
N LEU A 153 -7.07 -6.00 8.26
CA LEU A 153 -6.86 -7.40 8.63
C LEU A 153 -8.16 -8.04 9.12
N SER A 154 -8.34 -9.31 8.80
CA SER A 154 -9.35 -10.11 9.50
C SER A 154 -8.96 -10.27 10.96
N LEU A 155 -9.95 -10.23 11.86
CA LEU A 155 -9.74 -10.42 13.30
C LEU A 155 -9.07 -11.75 13.65
N ASN A 156 -9.16 -12.75 12.78
CA ASN A 156 -8.51 -14.04 12.96
C ASN A 156 -6.99 -14.04 12.74
N ASN A 157 -6.46 -12.97 12.13
CA ASN A 157 -5.06 -12.87 11.73
C ASN A 157 -4.22 -12.03 12.68
N VAL A 158 -4.80 -11.58 13.79
CA VAL A 158 -4.15 -10.73 14.78
C VAL A 158 -4.34 -11.28 16.20
N GLU A 159 -3.40 -10.97 17.10
CA GLU A 159 -3.42 -11.29 18.50
C GLU A 159 -2.81 -10.16 19.34
N LYS A 160 -3.13 -10.12 20.64
CA LYS A 160 -2.48 -9.20 21.60
C LYS A 160 -1.04 -9.59 21.89
#